data_dd508e0cdde4695d3317eaeff6956db9
#
_entry.id   dd508e0cdde4695d3317eaeff6956db9
#
_cell.length_a   1.000
_cell.length_b   1.000
_cell.length_c   1.000
_cell.angle_alpha   90.00
_cell.angle_beta   90.00
_cell.angle_gamma   90.00
#
_symmetry.space_group_name_H-M   'P 1'
#
loop_
_entity.id
_entity.type
_entity.pdbx_description
1 polymer ?
#
loop_
_entity_poly.entity_id
_entity_poly.type
_entity_poly.pdbx_seq_one_letter_code
_entity_poly.pdbx_strand_id
1 'polypeptide(L)'
;MKHYDVVAAVVCKDDRYLCVQRGRTKFEYTSFKWEFPGGKIEPGETPRQALARELMEEMDYPITVGDAVETVRHEYPNFSITMTAYLCTPQSDTFHLNEHVAYRWCEKEELAELDWAAADVGIVEKLCC
;
A
#
# COMPACT_ATOMS: atom_id res chain seq x y z
N MET A 1 3.91 22.90 4.76
CA MET A 1 3.25 21.61 4.44
C MET A 1 4.11 20.45 4.91
N LYS A 2 3.50 19.48 5.58
CA LYS A 2 4.24 18.30 6.03
C LYS A 2 4.53 17.35 4.87
N HIS A 3 5.67 16.70 4.93
CA HIS A 3 6.07 15.67 3.98
C HIS A 3 6.34 14.37 4.72
N TYR A 4 5.88 13.26 4.15
CA TYR A 4 6.08 11.93 4.72
C TYR A 4 6.74 10.99 3.71
N ASP A 5 7.67 10.19 4.20
CA ASP A 5 8.24 9.08 3.43
C ASP A 5 7.48 7.82 3.82
N VAL A 6 6.85 7.20 2.84
CA VAL A 6 6.00 6.02 3.06
C VAL A 6 6.40 4.86 2.17
N VAL A 7 6.02 3.67 2.59
CA VAL A 7 6.27 2.43 1.85
C VAL A 7 4.95 1.71 1.64
N ALA A 8 4.86 0.97 0.54
CA ALA A 8 3.67 0.20 0.21
C ALA A 8 4.05 -1.20 -0.25
N ALA A 9 3.23 -2.19 0.11
CA ALA A 9 3.45 -3.58 -0.25
C ALA A 9 2.55 -3.97 -1.41
N VAL A 10 3.16 -4.32 -2.54
CA VAL A 10 2.46 -4.96 -3.65
C VAL A 10 2.57 -6.46 -3.40
N VAL A 11 1.65 -7.00 -2.61
CA VAL A 11 1.64 -8.41 -2.25
C VAL A 11 1.04 -9.20 -3.40
N CYS A 12 1.85 -10.08 -3.98
CA CYS A 12 1.43 -10.90 -5.11
C CYS A 12 1.35 -12.37 -4.70
N LYS A 13 0.21 -13.00 -4.98
CA LYS A 13 -0.03 -14.41 -4.72
C LYS A 13 -0.96 -14.94 -5.81
N ASP A 14 -0.58 -16.05 -6.44
CA ASP A 14 -1.37 -16.69 -7.50
C ASP A 14 -1.75 -15.71 -8.62
N ASP A 15 -0.79 -14.87 -9.02
CA ASP A 15 -0.96 -13.84 -10.06
C ASP A 15 -2.00 -12.78 -9.72
N ARG A 16 -2.29 -12.59 -8.44
CA ARG A 16 -3.21 -11.55 -7.96
C ARG A 16 -2.52 -10.66 -6.95
N TYR A 17 -2.98 -9.43 -6.89
CA TYR A 17 -2.45 -8.40 -5.99
C TYR A 17 -3.43 -8.10 -4.88
N LEU A 18 -2.92 -7.96 -3.67
CA LEU A 18 -3.74 -7.61 -2.51
C LEU A 18 -4.01 -6.12 -2.49
N CYS A 19 -5.28 -5.76 -2.57
CA CYS A 19 -5.77 -4.38 -2.49
C CYS A 19 -6.60 -4.24 -1.23
N VAL A 20 -6.43 -3.14 -0.50
CA VAL A 20 -7.16 -2.88 0.73
C VAL A 20 -7.85 -1.53 0.66
N GLN A 21 -8.96 -1.40 1.36
CA GLN A 21 -9.76 -0.17 1.36
C GLN A 21 -9.68 0.51 2.72
N ARG A 22 -9.34 1.78 2.70
CA ARG A 22 -9.36 2.61 3.91
C ARG A 22 -10.79 2.81 4.40
N GLY A 23 -10.94 2.93 5.72
CA GLY A 23 -12.17 3.44 6.29
C GLY A 23 -12.24 4.96 6.13
N ARG A 24 -13.14 5.59 6.89
CA ARG A 24 -13.24 7.04 6.93
C ARG A 24 -11.98 7.63 7.54
N THR A 25 -11.43 8.66 6.90
CA THR A 25 -10.25 9.37 7.39
C THR A 25 -10.60 10.81 7.71
N LYS A 26 -9.63 11.55 8.20
CA LYS A 26 -9.71 12.98 8.49
C LYS A 26 -10.04 13.81 7.24
N PHE A 27 -9.66 13.33 6.05
CA PHE A 27 -9.89 14.04 4.80
C PHE A 27 -10.81 13.24 3.89
N GLU A 28 -11.80 13.91 3.29
CA GLU A 28 -12.73 13.27 2.39
C GLU A 28 -12.05 12.66 1.17
N TYR A 29 -11.03 13.34 0.64
CA TYR A 29 -10.31 12.87 -0.55
C TYR A 29 -9.45 11.62 -0.32
N THR A 30 -9.27 11.17 0.91
CA THR A 30 -8.57 9.93 1.23
C THR A 30 -9.50 8.88 1.85
N SER A 31 -10.73 9.24 2.22
CA SER A 31 -11.69 8.31 2.84
C SER A 31 -12.19 7.28 1.85
N PHE A 32 -12.25 6.03 2.29
CA PHE A 32 -12.77 4.89 1.52
C PHE A 32 -12.06 4.61 0.20
N LYS A 33 -10.87 5.18 0.01
CA LYS A 33 -10.06 4.88 -1.18
C LYS A 33 -9.36 3.53 -1.01
N TRP A 34 -9.08 2.89 -2.15
CA TRP A 34 -8.29 1.67 -2.17
C TRP A 34 -6.80 2.03 -2.20
N GLU A 35 -5.98 1.16 -1.63
CA GLU A 35 -4.53 1.37 -1.56
C GLU A 35 -3.81 0.04 -1.45
N PHE A 36 -2.50 0.06 -1.66
CA PHE A 36 -1.65 -1.05 -1.26
C PHE A 36 -1.30 -0.85 0.20
N PRO A 37 -1.31 -1.91 1.03
CA PRO A 37 -1.04 -1.75 2.46
C PRO A 37 0.38 -1.27 2.72
N GLY A 38 0.57 -0.47 3.74
CA GLY A 38 1.87 0.09 4.09
C GLY A 38 1.72 1.27 5.03
N GLY A 39 2.74 2.08 5.14
CA GLY A 39 2.68 3.24 6.02
C GLY A 39 3.98 4.00 6.09
N LYS A 40 4.11 4.83 7.11
CA LYS A 40 5.24 5.74 7.28
C LYS A 40 6.47 5.01 7.76
N ILE A 41 7.64 5.46 7.27
CA ILE A 41 8.93 4.99 7.77
C ILE A 41 9.22 5.73 9.06
N GLU A 42 9.54 5.00 10.13
CA GLU A 42 9.89 5.58 11.41
C GLU A 42 11.39 5.84 11.52
N PRO A 43 11.82 6.77 12.38
CA PRO A 43 13.25 7.03 12.56
C PRO A 43 14.03 5.76 12.92
N GLY A 44 15.16 5.56 12.23
CA GLY A 44 16.02 4.41 12.47
C GLY A 44 15.63 3.15 11.71
N GLU A 45 14.53 3.17 10.98
CA GLU A 45 14.13 2.03 10.15
C GLU A 45 14.62 2.19 8.72
N THR A 46 14.96 1.06 8.10
CA THR A 46 15.09 1.02 6.63
C THR A 46 13.67 0.94 6.04
N PRO A 47 13.49 1.31 4.75
CA PRO A 47 12.18 1.16 4.10
C PRO A 47 11.63 -0.27 4.18
N ARG A 48 12.49 -1.27 4.01
CA ARG A 48 12.06 -2.67 4.06
C ARG A 48 11.62 -3.10 5.46
N GLN A 49 12.32 -2.63 6.50
CA GLN A 49 11.95 -2.88 7.89
C GLN A 49 10.60 -2.23 8.21
N ALA A 50 10.41 -0.99 7.76
CA ALA A 50 9.16 -0.26 7.97
C ALA A 50 7.99 -1.01 7.33
N LEU A 51 8.18 -1.52 6.12
CA LEU A 51 7.11 -2.21 5.41
C LEU A 51 6.72 -3.51 6.11
N ALA A 52 7.71 -4.30 6.52
CA ALA A 52 7.42 -5.55 7.25
C ALA A 52 6.67 -5.26 8.56
N ARG A 53 7.09 -4.21 9.28
CA ARG A 53 6.42 -3.79 10.53
C ARG A 53 4.97 -3.35 10.27
N GLU A 54 4.77 -2.51 9.25
CA GLU A 54 3.43 -2.01 8.93
C GLU A 54 2.46 -3.13 8.58
N LEU A 55 2.90 -4.12 7.81
CA LEU A 55 2.05 -5.25 7.45
C LEU A 55 1.69 -6.10 8.68
N MET A 56 2.59 -6.24 9.64
CA MET A 56 2.28 -6.91 10.89
C MET A 56 1.29 -6.11 11.73
N GLU A 57 1.48 -4.78 11.84
CA GLU A 57 0.58 -3.93 12.62
C GLU A 57 -0.81 -3.84 12.01
N GLU A 58 -0.89 -3.64 10.71
CA GLU A 58 -2.16 -3.42 10.03
C GLU A 58 -2.93 -4.70 9.75
N MET A 59 -2.24 -5.80 9.55
CA MET A 59 -2.88 -7.01 9.01
C MET A 59 -2.43 -8.32 9.64
N ASP A 60 -1.52 -8.31 10.60
CA ASP A 60 -0.92 -9.54 11.15
C ASP A 60 -0.38 -10.43 10.03
N TYR A 61 0.23 -9.81 9.01
CA TYR A 61 0.62 -10.48 7.77
C TYR A 61 2.13 -10.47 7.59
N PRO A 62 2.83 -11.58 7.87
CA PRO A 62 4.26 -11.64 7.64
C PRO A 62 4.53 -11.75 6.13
N ILE A 63 5.47 -10.94 5.65
CA ILE A 63 5.82 -10.87 4.24
C ILE A 63 7.33 -10.90 4.06
N THR A 64 7.75 -11.32 2.85
CA THR A 64 9.12 -11.13 2.38
C THR A 64 9.10 -9.96 1.42
N VAL A 65 9.89 -8.92 1.71
CA VAL A 65 9.97 -7.72 0.87
C VAL A 65 10.97 -7.95 -0.25
N GLY A 66 10.51 -7.87 -1.49
CA GLY A 66 11.31 -8.07 -2.68
C GLY A 66 11.80 -6.75 -3.29
N ASP A 67 11.81 -6.68 -4.62
CA ASP A 67 12.34 -5.53 -5.35
C ASP A 67 11.38 -4.35 -5.33
N ALA A 68 11.94 -3.15 -5.40
CA ALA A 68 11.14 -1.93 -5.56
C ALA A 68 10.47 -1.94 -6.94
N VAL A 69 9.19 -1.59 -6.97
CA VAL A 69 8.40 -1.50 -8.19
C VAL A 69 8.45 -0.09 -8.76
N GLU A 70 8.19 0.90 -7.91
CA GLU A 70 8.11 2.29 -8.33
C GLU A 70 8.19 3.20 -7.12
N THR A 71 8.67 4.43 -7.33
CA THR A 71 8.63 5.51 -6.34
C THR A 71 7.78 6.62 -6.90
N VAL A 72 6.79 7.07 -6.12
CA VAL A 72 5.83 8.09 -6.51
C VAL A 72 5.90 9.25 -5.53
N ARG A 73 5.91 10.49 -6.05
CA ARG A 73 5.75 11.69 -5.24
C ARG A 73 4.37 12.26 -5.54
N HIS A 74 3.65 12.61 -4.48
CA HIS A 74 2.31 13.15 -4.64
C HIS A 74 2.05 14.25 -3.60
N GLU A 75 1.45 15.35 -4.05
CA GLU A 75 1.03 16.43 -3.16
C GLU A 75 -0.48 16.38 -2.98
N TYR A 76 -0.88 16.20 -1.72
CA TYR A 76 -2.28 16.38 -1.33
C TYR A 76 -2.47 17.82 -0.86
N PRO A 77 -3.71 18.30 -0.74
CA PRO A 77 -3.94 19.69 -0.28
C PRO A 77 -3.29 20.04 1.06
N ASN A 78 -3.15 19.07 1.96
CA ASN A 78 -2.68 19.31 3.33
C ASN A 78 -1.31 18.72 3.64
N PHE A 79 -0.78 17.86 2.75
CA PHE A 79 0.52 17.21 2.97
C PHE A 79 1.04 16.64 1.66
N SER A 80 2.30 16.23 1.65
CA SER A 80 2.88 15.54 0.50
C SER A 80 3.53 14.24 0.95
N ILE A 81 3.68 13.31 0.02
CA ILE A 81 4.35 12.04 0.31
C ILE A 81 5.32 11.66 -0.81
N THR A 82 6.33 10.89 -0.41
CA THR A 82 7.15 10.11 -1.35
C THR A 82 6.91 8.66 -0.96
N MET A 83 6.34 7.88 -1.86
CA MET A 83 5.97 6.49 -1.61
C MET A 83 6.77 5.56 -2.49
N THR A 84 7.46 4.59 -1.90
CA THR A 84 8.13 3.53 -2.64
C THR A 84 7.36 2.23 -2.40
N ALA A 85 6.95 1.59 -3.49
CA ALA A 85 6.26 0.32 -3.45
C ALA A 85 7.23 -0.82 -3.74
N TYR A 86 7.10 -1.90 -2.99
CA TYR A 86 7.93 -3.10 -3.12
C TYR A 86 7.06 -4.30 -3.45
N LEU A 87 7.54 -5.14 -4.35
CA LEU A 87 6.91 -6.42 -4.61
C LEU A 87 7.16 -7.33 -3.41
N CYS A 88 6.10 -7.90 -2.87
CA CYS A 88 6.18 -8.71 -1.65
C CYS A 88 5.56 -10.08 -1.83
N THR A 89 6.11 -11.06 -1.12
CA THR A 89 5.58 -12.43 -1.10
C THR A 89 5.05 -12.72 0.31
N PRO A 90 3.81 -13.21 0.44
CA PRO A 90 3.27 -13.53 1.76
C PRO A 90 3.93 -14.78 2.34
N GLN A 91 4.14 -14.78 3.66
CA GLN A 91 4.67 -15.92 4.40
C GLN A 91 3.57 -16.68 5.15
N SER A 92 2.32 -16.27 4.97
CA SER A 92 1.15 -16.87 5.62
C SER A 92 0.00 -16.92 4.62
N ASP A 93 -0.92 -17.85 4.80
CA ASP A 93 -2.14 -17.92 3.98
C ASP A 93 -3.26 -17.05 4.54
N THR A 94 -3.09 -16.54 5.74
CA THR A 94 -4.14 -15.76 6.42
C THR A 94 -3.62 -14.44 6.92
N PHE A 95 -4.54 -13.48 7.04
CA PHE A 95 -4.27 -12.17 7.63
C PHE A 95 -5.54 -11.63 8.28
N HIS A 96 -5.39 -10.54 9.01
CA HIS A 96 -6.50 -9.83 9.68
C HIS A 96 -6.52 -8.38 9.22
N LEU A 97 -7.70 -7.80 9.07
CA LEU A 97 -7.82 -6.38 8.81
C LEU A 97 -7.98 -5.64 10.14
N ASN A 98 -6.89 -5.08 10.66
CA ASN A 98 -6.92 -4.31 11.91
C ASN A 98 -7.34 -2.87 11.70
N GLU A 99 -7.09 -2.30 10.51
CA GLU A 99 -7.34 -0.90 10.20
C GLU A 99 -8.19 -0.68 8.95
N HIS A 100 -8.11 -1.58 7.98
CA HIS A 100 -8.86 -1.44 6.73
C HIS A 100 -10.26 -2.02 6.86
N VAL A 101 -11.20 -1.54 6.03
CA VAL A 101 -12.60 -1.99 6.07
C VAL A 101 -12.90 -3.10 5.08
N ALA A 102 -12.04 -3.30 4.08
CA ALA A 102 -12.24 -4.34 3.07
C ALA A 102 -10.92 -4.71 2.41
N TYR A 103 -10.89 -5.87 1.77
CA TYR A 103 -9.79 -6.26 0.91
C TYR A 103 -10.31 -6.96 -0.33
N ARG A 104 -9.46 -7.02 -1.36
CA ARG A 104 -9.76 -7.73 -2.59
C ARG A 104 -8.44 -8.21 -3.22
N TRP A 105 -8.42 -9.47 -3.67
CA TRP A 105 -7.33 -9.98 -4.50
C TRP A 105 -7.70 -9.70 -5.94
N CYS A 106 -6.91 -8.88 -6.62
CA CYS A 106 -7.20 -8.45 -7.99
C CYS A 106 -6.20 -9.01 -8.98
N GLU A 107 -6.70 -9.49 -10.10
CA GLU A 107 -5.86 -9.73 -11.25
C GLU A 107 -5.44 -8.36 -11.81
N LYS A 108 -4.38 -8.33 -12.59
CA LYS A 108 -3.84 -7.11 -13.16
C LYS A 108 -4.92 -6.27 -13.88
N GLU A 109 -5.77 -6.93 -14.64
CA GLU A 109 -6.82 -6.28 -15.41
C GLU A 109 -7.93 -5.67 -14.54
N GLU A 110 -8.06 -6.17 -13.31
CA GLU A 110 -9.08 -5.70 -12.37
C GLU A 110 -8.65 -4.47 -11.58
N LEU A 111 -7.35 -4.19 -11.54
CA LEU A 111 -6.83 -3.07 -10.74
C LEU A 111 -7.46 -1.73 -11.11
N ALA A 112 -7.68 -1.48 -12.40
CA ALA A 112 -8.25 -0.23 -12.87
C ALA A 112 -9.71 -0.02 -12.45
N GLU A 113 -10.38 -1.05 -11.94
CA GLU A 113 -11.78 -0.97 -11.51
C GLU A 113 -11.96 -0.32 -10.14
N LEU A 114 -10.89 -0.22 -9.36
CA LEU A 114 -10.96 0.30 -8.00
C LEU A 114 -10.73 1.79 -7.95
N ASP A 115 -11.34 2.44 -6.95
CA ASP A 115 -11.16 3.85 -6.67
C ASP A 115 -9.92 4.07 -5.80
N TRP A 116 -8.78 4.18 -6.44
CA TRP A 116 -7.48 4.25 -5.77
C TRP A 116 -7.21 5.60 -5.11
N ALA A 117 -6.53 5.56 -3.97
CA ALA A 117 -5.92 6.75 -3.40
C ALA A 117 -4.96 7.34 -4.44
N ALA A 118 -4.93 8.67 -4.55
CA ALA A 118 -4.20 9.35 -5.62
C ALA A 118 -2.73 8.92 -5.74
N ALA A 119 -2.05 8.76 -4.62
CA ALA A 119 -0.64 8.35 -4.63
C ALA A 119 -0.44 6.94 -5.19
N ASP A 120 -1.42 6.05 -5.04
CA ASP A 120 -1.32 4.66 -5.50
C ASP A 120 -1.56 4.50 -6.99
N VAL A 121 -2.17 5.49 -7.64
CA VAL A 121 -2.45 5.44 -9.08
C VAL A 121 -1.18 5.17 -9.90
N GLY A 122 -0.07 5.83 -9.55
CA GLY A 122 1.20 5.64 -10.24
C GLY A 122 1.73 4.20 -10.13
N ILE A 123 1.49 3.56 -8.99
CA ILE A 123 1.89 2.16 -8.79
C ILE A 123 1.02 1.25 -9.66
N VAL A 124 -0.29 1.49 -9.67
CA VAL A 124 -1.23 0.71 -10.51
C VAL A 124 -0.85 0.83 -11.99
N GLU A 125 -0.54 2.04 -12.46
CA GLU A 125 -0.10 2.25 -13.83
C GLU A 125 1.15 1.46 -14.16
N LYS A 126 2.11 1.44 -13.24
CA LYS A 126 3.36 0.69 -13.42
C LYS A 126 3.09 -0.82 -13.53
N LEU A 127 2.20 -1.35 -12.71
CA LEU A 127 1.85 -2.77 -12.73
C LEU A 127 1.11 -3.17 -14.00
N CYS A 128 0.36 -2.24 -14.58
CA CYS A 128 -0.44 -2.49 -15.78
C CYS A 128 0.32 -2.28 -17.10
N CYS A 129 1.56 -1.85 -17.04
CA CYS A 129 2.41 -1.69 -18.23
C CYS A 129 2.88 -3.01 -18.78
#